data_b9483f3271107930b3b618d147d92bef
#
_entry.id   b9483f3271107930b3b618d147d92bef
#
_cell.length_a   1.000
_cell.length_b   1.000
_cell.length_c   1.000
_cell.angle_alpha   90.00
_cell.angle_beta   90.00
_cell.angle_gamma   90.00
#
_symmetry.space_group_name_H-M   'P 1'
#
loop_
_entity.id
_entity.type
_entity.pdbx_description
1 polymer ?
#
loop_
_entity_poly.entity_id
_entity_poly.type
_entity_poly.pdbx_seq_one_letter_code
_entity_poly.pdbx_strand_id
1 'polypeptide(L)'
;MVPRATAIELLLGWPGSRKLSSTARRIASSVCICLCKMISGGARRDGRQSENMDVLDNPAPTATQVRPWHPKWGARLGATYFVHKAFPWLGHYFGDAPLLSTLAPRLDGIVSWGGRLPAKTAMRIARLRKLPHWHLEDGFLRSVGLGKDGSVPISIIVDDKALPVDAGRISRLELLIRDAAGGLTHDVGAPIREALVAHKLSKYNNLPHSEPRLEPSTRHRILLVDQVFGDVSVEKALGSPTSFDRMLDDALASGAQIVVRTHPDVIAGHRKGYMTERASKLPGVTLMADKVSAAAILAVVDEVWTVSSQMGFDALLRGLPVRCYATPFYAGWGLTDDHVEDRAQLAHARRTIAHPTLDQLTFAAFGLYPVYRHPKTWEMLEPLQAIDYLVEEIATTQRNA
;
A
#
# COMPACT_ATOMS: atom_id res chain seq x y z
N MET A 1 -39.78 9.38 -14.51
CA MET A 1 -38.91 8.51 -15.33
C MET A 1 -37.73 9.34 -15.80
N VAL A 2 -36.53 9.09 -15.29
CA VAL A 2 -35.28 9.76 -15.71
C VAL A 2 -34.80 9.02 -16.97
N PRO A 3 -34.39 9.70 -18.04
CA PRO A 3 -33.94 9.04 -19.27
C PRO A 3 -32.73 8.14 -18.99
N ARG A 4 -32.72 6.96 -19.62
CA ARG A 4 -31.68 5.92 -19.43
C ARG A 4 -30.22 6.38 -19.63
N ALA A 5 -29.98 7.45 -20.37
CA ALA A 5 -28.66 8.03 -20.62
C ALA A 5 -28.04 8.66 -19.36
N THR A 6 -28.82 9.34 -18.53
CA THR A 6 -28.38 10.10 -17.36
C THR A 6 -27.88 9.20 -16.21
N ALA A 7 -28.39 7.95 -16.13
CA ALA A 7 -27.97 7.01 -15.07
C ALA A 7 -26.57 6.43 -15.32
N ILE A 8 -26.19 6.28 -16.61
CA ILE A 8 -24.87 5.75 -17.01
C ILE A 8 -23.78 6.83 -16.83
N GLU A 9 -24.08 8.07 -17.15
CA GLU A 9 -23.15 9.19 -16.99
C GLU A 9 -22.86 9.49 -15.51
N LEU A 10 -23.86 9.38 -14.64
CA LEU A 10 -23.71 9.54 -13.19
C LEU A 10 -22.88 8.41 -12.54
N LEU A 11 -22.93 7.19 -13.06
CA LEU A 11 -22.21 6.03 -12.52
C LEU A 11 -20.75 5.96 -12.98
N LEU A 12 -20.44 6.40 -14.19
CA LEU A 12 -19.12 6.21 -14.81
C LEU A 12 -18.28 7.49 -14.89
N GLY A 13 -18.86 8.67 -14.72
CA GLY A 13 -18.16 9.98 -14.76
C GLY A 13 -17.47 10.26 -16.11
N TRP A 14 -18.04 9.76 -17.22
CA TRP A 14 -17.45 9.87 -18.56
C TRP A 14 -18.34 10.75 -19.45
N PRO A 15 -17.82 11.85 -19.99
CA PRO A 15 -18.50 12.58 -21.05
C PRO A 15 -18.21 11.91 -22.40
N GLY A 16 -19.24 11.35 -23.03
CA GLY A 16 -19.17 10.91 -24.43
C GLY A 16 -19.40 9.41 -24.69
N SER A 17 -20.64 9.01 -24.79
CA SER A 17 -21.07 7.59 -25.01
C SER A 17 -20.83 7.01 -26.41
N ARG A 18 -20.11 7.68 -27.33
CA ARG A 18 -20.07 7.28 -28.75
C ARG A 18 -18.99 6.27 -29.15
N LYS A 19 -18.12 5.79 -28.25
CA LYS A 19 -17.01 4.87 -28.56
C LYS A 19 -16.86 3.69 -27.61
N LEU A 20 -17.95 3.10 -27.14
CA LEU A 20 -17.87 1.85 -26.39
C LEU A 20 -18.03 0.63 -27.32
N SER A 21 -17.19 -0.40 -27.12
CA SER A 21 -17.29 -1.67 -27.84
C SER A 21 -18.60 -2.38 -27.52
N SER A 22 -19.03 -3.33 -28.41
CA SER A 22 -20.25 -4.11 -28.21
C SER A 22 -20.29 -4.87 -26.88
N THR A 23 -19.14 -5.33 -26.39
CA THR A 23 -18.99 -6.03 -25.12
C THR A 23 -19.22 -5.09 -23.93
N ALA A 24 -18.69 -3.88 -23.98
CA ALA A 24 -18.89 -2.87 -22.93
C ALA A 24 -20.36 -2.40 -22.85
N ARG A 25 -21.06 -2.34 -23.96
CA ARG A 25 -22.51 -2.05 -24.01
C ARG A 25 -23.35 -3.18 -23.40
N ARG A 26 -23.01 -4.45 -23.65
CA ARG A 26 -23.69 -5.59 -23.02
C ARG A 26 -23.52 -5.62 -21.50
N ILE A 27 -22.33 -5.34 -20.99
CA ILE A 27 -22.08 -5.25 -19.55
C ILE A 27 -22.86 -4.10 -18.92
N ALA A 28 -22.87 -2.93 -19.53
CA ALA A 28 -23.62 -1.76 -19.04
C ALA A 28 -25.14 -2.02 -19.04
N SER A 29 -25.68 -2.69 -20.06
CA SER A 29 -27.09 -3.08 -20.12
C SER A 29 -27.47 -4.12 -19.08
N SER A 30 -26.63 -5.11 -18.82
CA SER A 30 -26.86 -6.12 -17.78
C SER A 30 -26.87 -5.52 -16.38
N VAL A 31 -25.98 -4.57 -16.10
CA VAL A 31 -25.95 -3.84 -14.81
C VAL A 31 -27.20 -3.00 -14.61
N CYS A 32 -27.70 -2.33 -15.65
CA CYS A 32 -28.90 -1.52 -15.59
C CYS A 32 -30.18 -2.36 -15.37
N ILE A 33 -30.26 -3.54 -16.00
CA ILE A 33 -31.40 -4.47 -15.85
C ILE A 33 -31.42 -5.08 -14.42
N CYS A 34 -30.25 -5.40 -13.83
CA CYS A 34 -30.15 -5.86 -12.46
C CYS A 34 -30.62 -4.80 -11.45
N LEU A 35 -30.19 -3.54 -11.62
CA LEU A 35 -30.61 -2.43 -10.74
C LEU A 35 -32.13 -2.17 -10.78
N CYS A 36 -32.74 -2.22 -11.97
CA CYS A 36 -34.19 -2.04 -12.11
C CYS A 36 -35.01 -3.19 -11.48
N LYS A 37 -34.52 -4.45 -11.55
CA LYS A 37 -35.21 -5.61 -10.93
C LYS A 37 -35.11 -5.64 -9.40
N MET A 38 -34.06 -5.06 -8.82
CA MET A 38 -33.91 -4.98 -7.34
C MET A 38 -34.84 -3.92 -6.68
N ILE A 39 -35.29 -2.94 -7.44
CA ILE A 39 -36.19 -1.89 -6.92
C ILE A 39 -37.66 -2.33 -6.93
N SER A 40 -38.01 -3.38 -7.70
CA SER A 40 -39.39 -3.83 -7.91
C SER A 40 -39.74 -5.22 -7.42
N GLY A 41 -38.85 -5.96 -6.75
CA GLY A 41 -39.04 -7.36 -6.38
C GLY A 41 -39.32 -7.58 -4.90
N GLY A 42 -40.58 -7.76 -4.53
CA GLY A 42 -41.04 -8.33 -3.26
C GLY A 42 -40.74 -9.84 -3.16
N ALA A 43 -40.56 -10.31 -1.95
CA ALA A 43 -40.08 -11.62 -1.53
C ALA A 43 -40.79 -12.83 -2.18
N ARG A 44 -40.02 -13.82 -2.62
CA ARG A 44 -40.40 -15.25 -2.59
C ARG A 44 -39.33 -16.05 -1.89
N ARG A 45 -39.78 -16.82 -0.90
CA ARG A 45 -38.98 -17.85 -0.22
C ARG A 45 -38.88 -19.07 -1.13
N ASP A 46 -37.66 -19.57 -1.35
CA ASP A 46 -37.45 -20.94 -1.81
C ASP A 46 -36.32 -21.55 -0.97
N GLY A 47 -36.67 -22.67 -0.31
CA GLY A 47 -35.73 -23.42 0.50
C GLY A 47 -34.92 -24.37 -0.39
N ARG A 48 -33.60 -24.30 -0.24
CA ARG A 48 -32.66 -25.35 -0.63
C ARG A 48 -31.69 -25.61 0.51
N GLN A 49 -31.55 -26.86 0.80
CA GLN A 49 -30.63 -27.44 1.76
C GLN A 49 -29.19 -27.05 1.46
N SER A 50 -28.51 -26.62 2.50
CA SER A 50 -27.07 -26.35 2.47
C SER A 50 -26.31 -27.68 2.62
N GLU A 51 -25.57 -28.07 1.61
CA GLU A 51 -24.49 -29.04 1.78
C GLU A 51 -23.46 -28.44 2.74
N ASN A 52 -23.18 -29.14 3.82
CA ASN A 52 -22.09 -28.84 4.76
C ASN A 52 -20.76 -29.01 4.03
N MET A 53 -20.16 -27.90 3.63
CA MET A 53 -18.72 -27.84 3.45
C MET A 53 -18.08 -27.71 4.85
N ASP A 54 -17.23 -28.66 5.19
CA ASP A 54 -16.42 -28.60 6.40
C ASP A 54 -15.66 -27.25 6.42
N VAL A 55 -16.17 -26.34 7.25
CA VAL A 55 -15.46 -25.09 7.59
C VAL A 55 -14.29 -25.53 8.46
N LEU A 56 -13.09 -25.48 7.93
CA LEU A 56 -11.87 -25.59 8.71
C LEU A 56 -12.00 -24.61 9.88
N ASP A 57 -11.98 -25.15 11.10
CA ASP A 57 -12.07 -24.42 12.37
C ASP A 57 -10.84 -23.50 12.51
N ASN A 58 -10.91 -22.36 11.88
CA ASN A 58 -9.88 -21.33 12.03
C ASN A 58 -10.23 -20.53 13.29
N PRO A 59 -9.39 -20.52 14.33
CA PRO A 59 -9.72 -19.89 15.59
C PRO A 59 -10.08 -18.43 15.40
N ALA A 60 -11.10 -17.97 16.09
CA ALA A 60 -11.47 -16.55 16.12
C ALA A 60 -10.28 -15.69 16.54
N PRO A 61 -10.13 -14.47 15.98
CA PRO A 61 -8.99 -13.59 16.28
C PRO A 61 -8.89 -13.31 17.77
N THR A 62 -7.67 -13.32 18.30
CA THR A 62 -7.39 -12.94 19.69
C THR A 62 -7.75 -11.47 19.94
N ALA A 63 -7.94 -11.08 21.19
CA ALA A 63 -8.29 -9.70 21.55
C ALA A 63 -7.30 -8.66 21.03
N THR A 64 -6.04 -9.01 20.83
CA THR A 64 -4.98 -8.17 20.26
C THR A 64 -5.20 -7.92 18.76
N GLN A 65 -5.95 -8.78 18.07
CA GLN A 65 -6.16 -8.72 16.61
C GLN A 65 -7.52 -8.15 16.22
N VAL A 66 -8.46 -8.03 17.17
CA VAL A 66 -9.76 -7.38 16.94
C VAL A 66 -9.56 -5.87 16.91
N ARG A 67 -9.63 -5.28 15.73
CA ARG A 67 -9.52 -3.84 15.52
C ARG A 67 -10.90 -3.24 15.28
N PRO A 68 -11.34 -2.26 16.09
CA PRO A 68 -12.70 -1.73 16.01
C PRO A 68 -13.04 -1.06 14.68
N TRP A 69 -12.02 -0.70 13.89
CA TRP A 69 -12.22 -0.12 12.56
C TRP A 69 -12.26 -1.15 11.43
N HIS A 70 -11.99 -2.42 11.69
CA HIS A 70 -12.08 -3.50 10.70
C HIS A 70 -13.53 -3.95 10.51
N PRO A 71 -13.86 -4.61 9.38
CA PRO A 71 -15.08 -5.38 9.27
C PRO A 71 -15.15 -6.41 10.40
N LYS A 72 -16.37 -6.72 10.85
CA LYS A 72 -16.54 -7.83 11.79
C LYS A 72 -16.07 -9.13 11.14
N TRP A 73 -15.51 -10.02 11.94
CA TRP A 73 -15.12 -11.36 11.50
C TRP A 73 -16.32 -12.11 10.92
N GLY A 74 -16.20 -12.70 9.73
CA GLY A 74 -17.29 -13.35 9.01
C GLY A 74 -18.31 -12.39 8.38
N ALA A 75 -18.03 -11.08 8.32
CA ALA A 75 -18.91 -10.11 7.67
C ALA A 75 -19.12 -10.41 6.18
N ARG A 76 -20.33 -10.19 5.70
CA ARG A 76 -20.70 -10.32 4.29
C ARG A 76 -20.18 -9.10 3.49
N LEU A 77 -19.00 -9.21 2.95
CA LEU A 77 -18.32 -8.11 2.27
C LEU A 77 -18.50 -8.18 0.75
N GLY A 78 -18.84 -7.03 0.17
CA GLY A 78 -18.89 -6.85 -1.28
C GLY A 78 -17.57 -6.36 -1.84
N ALA A 79 -17.17 -6.91 -3.02
CA ALA A 79 -16.01 -6.45 -3.76
C ALA A 79 -16.31 -6.35 -5.25
N THR A 80 -15.51 -5.58 -6.00
CA THR A 80 -15.63 -5.52 -7.47
C THR A 80 -15.09 -6.80 -8.10
N TYR A 81 -15.54 -7.11 -9.31
CA TYR A 81 -15.06 -8.27 -10.07
C TYR A 81 -13.53 -8.32 -10.19
N PHE A 82 -12.89 -7.16 -10.35
CA PHE A 82 -11.43 -7.08 -10.38
C PHE A 82 -10.79 -7.63 -9.10
N VAL A 83 -11.32 -7.27 -7.93
CA VAL A 83 -10.78 -7.74 -6.65
C VAL A 83 -10.96 -9.23 -6.50
N HIS A 84 -12.13 -9.79 -6.86
CA HIS A 84 -12.36 -11.24 -6.84
C HIS A 84 -11.37 -12.02 -7.70
N LYS A 85 -11.11 -11.51 -8.93
CA LYS A 85 -10.22 -12.17 -9.86
C LYS A 85 -8.74 -12.05 -9.46
N ALA A 86 -8.34 -10.88 -8.99
CA ALA A 86 -6.94 -10.59 -8.66
C ALA A 86 -6.51 -11.15 -7.30
N PHE A 87 -7.45 -11.29 -6.35
CA PHE A 87 -7.15 -11.64 -4.96
C PHE A 87 -8.12 -12.73 -4.43
N PRO A 88 -8.12 -13.95 -5.00
CA PRO A 88 -9.04 -15.01 -4.58
C PRO A 88 -8.88 -15.43 -3.12
N TRP A 89 -7.70 -15.24 -2.56
CA TRP A 89 -7.34 -15.52 -1.17
C TRP A 89 -7.87 -14.48 -0.16
N LEU A 90 -8.40 -13.36 -0.61
CA LEU A 90 -8.70 -12.22 0.27
C LEU A 90 -9.78 -12.53 1.34
N GLY A 91 -10.67 -13.47 1.06
CA GLY A 91 -11.69 -13.93 2.01
C GLY A 91 -11.13 -14.44 3.33
N HIS A 92 -9.95 -15.06 3.29
CA HIS A 92 -9.26 -15.55 4.48
C HIS A 92 -8.90 -14.47 5.50
N TYR A 93 -8.77 -13.23 5.07
CA TYR A 93 -8.52 -12.09 5.95
C TYR A 93 -9.76 -11.61 6.71
N PHE A 94 -10.96 -12.12 6.38
CA PHE A 94 -12.23 -11.66 6.91
C PHE A 94 -13.12 -12.80 7.48
N GLY A 95 -12.54 -13.92 7.88
CA GLY A 95 -13.26 -15.03 8.49
C GLY A 95 -13.64 -16.13 7.52
N ASP A 96 -12.81 -16.35 6.50
CA ASP A 96 -12.97 -17.37 5.46
C ASP A 96 -14.30 -17.26 4.67
N ALA A 97 -15.00 -16.14 4.84
CA ALA A 97 -16.20 -15.85 4.10
C ALA A 97 -15.86 -15.39 2.67
N PRO A 98 -16.48 -15.94 1.63
CA PRO A 98 -16.23 -15.50 0.27
C PRO A 98 -16.67 -14.06 0.09
N LEU A 99 -15.85 -13.25 -0.58
CA LEU A 99 -16.26 -11.93 -1.00
C LEU A 99 -17.42 -12.03 -2.00
N LEU A 100 -18.41 -11.17 -1.86
CA LEU A 100 -19.60 -11.14 -2.70
C LEU A 100 -19.50 -10.03 -3.74
N SER A 101 -20.37 -10.04 -4.75
CA SER A 101 -20.51 -8.89 -5.63
C SER A 101 -20.90 -7.64 -4.85
N THR A 102 -20.40 -6.46 -5.23
CA THR A 102 -20.83 -5.17 -4.65
C THR A 102 -22.34 -4.93 -4.76
N LEU A 103 -23.03 -5.69 -5.62
CA LEU A 103 -24.48 -5.62 -5.84
C LEU A 103 -25.26 -6.69 -5.07
N ALA A 104 -24.59 -7.61 -4.37
CA ALA A 104 -25.26 -8.65 -3.59
C ALA A 104 -26.17 -8.03 -2.51
N PRO A 105 -27.31 -8.67 -2.18
CA PRO A 105 -28.19 -8.23 -1.11
C PRO A 105 -27.54 -8.43 0.27
N ARG A 106 -27.98 -7.63 1.26
CA ARG A 106 -27.61 -7.79 2.68
C ARG A 106 -26.09 -7.83 2.92
N LEU A 107 -25.35 -6.93 2.29
CA LEU A 107 -23.94 -6.72 2.61
C LEU A 107 -23.79 -5.94 3.92
N ASP A 108 -22.78 -6.29 4.71
CA ASP A 108 -22.37 -5.53 5.89
C ASP A 108 -21.42 -4.38 5.51
N GLY A 109 -20.80 -4.45 4.32
CA GLY A 109 -19.97 -3.39 3.78
C GLY A 109 -19.30 -3.76 2.46
N ILE A 110 -18.48 -2.87 1.95
CA ILE A 110 -17.77 -3.01 0.68
C ILE A 110 -16.28 -2.77 0.90
N VAL A 111 -15.46 -3.64 0.30
CA VAL A 111 -14.00 -3.51 0.29
C VAL A 111 -13.50 -3.15 -1.10
N SER A 112 -12.39 -2.43 -1.18
CA SER A 112 -11.72 -2.14 -2.45
C SER A 112 -10.21 -2.16 -2.31
N TRP A 113 -9.52 -2.60 -3.34
CA TRP A 113 -8.05 -2.66 -3.37
C TRP A 113 -7.46 -1.47 -4.11
N GLY A 114 -6.48 -0.80 -3.46
CA GLY A 114 -5.77 0.33 -4.05
C GLY A 114 -6.60 1.59 -4.22
N GLY A 115 -6.10 2.51 -5.06
CA GLY A 115 -6.72 3.82 -5.33
C GLY A 115 -7.21 4.03 -6.76
N ARG A 116 -7.18 3.00 -7.63
CA ARG A 116 -7.51 3.11 -9.05
C ARG A 116 -9.02 3.05 -9.32
N LEU A 117 -9.43 3.11 -10.60
CA LEU A 117 -10.83 3.17 -11.01
C LEU A 117 -11.73 2.09 -10.37
N PRO A 118 -11.34 0.80 -10.26
CA PRO A 118 -12.18 -0.19 -9.59
C PRO A 118 -12.48 0.15 -8.13
N ALA A 119 -11.50 0.68 -7.40
CA ALA A 119 -11.69 1.12 -6.01
C ALA A 119 -12.61 2.35 -5.92
N LYS A 120 -12.45 3.32 -6.81
CA LYS A 120 -13.34 4.49 -6.89
C LYS A 120 -14.79 4.07 -7.17
N THR A 121 -15.00 3.05 -8.00
CA THR A 121 -16.33 2.48 -8.29
C THR A 121 -16.93 1.80 -7.05
N ALA A 122 -16.17 0.95 -6.35
CA ALA A 122 -16.61 0.31 -5.11
C ALA A 122 -17.02 1.34 -4.05
N MET A 123 -16.23 2.38 -3.89
CA MET A 123 -16.50 3.48 -2.95
C MET A 123 -17.80 4.25 -3.28
N ARG A 124 -18.05 4.49 -4.59
CA ARG A 124 -19.30 5.11 -5.05
C ARG A 124 -20.52 4.24 -4.75
N ILE A 125 -20.41 2.92 -5.02
CA ILE A 125 -21.47 1.95 -4.75
C ILE A 125 -21.73 1.88 -3.23
N ALA A 126 -20.69 1.81 -2.40
CA ALA A 126 -20.83 1.82 -0.94
C ALA A 126 -21.61 3.06 -0.47
N ARG A 127 -21.23 4.24 -0.96
CA ARG A 127 -21.93 5.51 -0.63
C ARG A 127 -23.40 5.49 -1.05
N LEU A 128 -23.70 5.04 -2.28
CA LEU A 128 -25.09 4.96 -2.78
C LEU A 128 -25.95 3.97 -1.97
N ARG A 129 -25.33 2.88 -1.52
CA ARG A 129 -26.00 1.85 -0.70
C ARG A 129 -25.99 2.16 0.79
N LYS A 130 -25.35 3.25 1.22
CA LYS A 130 -25.16 3.64 2.63
C LYS A 130 -24.47 2.54 3.45
N LEU A 131 -23.51 1.85 2.83
CA LEU A 131 -22.72 0.79 3.44
C LEU A 131 -21.35 1.32 3.89
N PRO A 132 -20.76 0.77 4.96
CA PRO A 132 -19.36 0.97 5.30
C PRO A 132 -18.46 0.60 4.12
N HIS A 133 -17.31 1.28 4.03
CA HIS A 133 -16.32 1.01 3.00
C HIS A 133 -14.93 0.94 3.61
N TRP A 134 -14.15 -0.08 3.22
CA TRP A 134 -12.76 -0.23 3.61
C TRP A 134 -11.85 -0.23 2.40
N HIS A 135 -10.76 0.51 2.53
CA HIS A 135 -9.64 0.52 1.59
C HIS A 135 -8.68 -0.60 1.97
N LEU A 136 -8.30 -1.42 1.00
CA LEU A 136 -7.32 -2.49 1.16
C LEU A 136 -6.07 -2.18 0.34
N GLU A 137 -4.92 -2.55 0.86
CA GLU A 137 -3.63 -2.49 0.16
C GLU A 137 -2.67 -3.53 0.75
N ASP A 138 -1.57 -3.83 0.06
CA ASP A 138 -0.47 -4.61 0.61
C ASP A 138 0.06 -3.96 1.89
N GLY A 139 0.39 -4.77 2.91
CA GLY A 139 1.09 -4.29 4.10
C GLY A 139 2.51 -3.82 3.79
N PHE A 140 3.14 -3.17 4.77
CA PHE A 140 4.52 -2.67 4.64
C PHE A 140 5.56 -3.78 4.66
N LEU A 141 5.21 -4.96 5.19
CA LEU A 141 5.94 -6.21 5.09
C LEU A 141 5.05 -7.19 4.32
N ARG A 142 5.41 -7.55 3.08
CA ARG A 142 4.47 -8.24 2.20
C ARG A 142 4.81 -9.72 1.94
N SER A 143 5.95 -10.00 1.37
CA SER A 143 6.27 -11.36 0.89
C SER A 143 7.73 -11.49 0.48
N VAL A 144 8.18 -12.70 0.24
CA VAL A 144 9.46 -12.94 -0.44
C VAL A 144 9.34 -12.51 -1.90
N GLY A 145 8.44 -13.10 -2.67
CA GLY A 145 8.23 -12.78 -4.09
C GLY A 145 7.35 -11.54 -4.35
N LEU A 146 7.17 -11.22 -5.62
CA LEU A 146 6.33 -10.10 -6.04
C LEU A 146 4.86 -10.54 -6.26
N GLY A 147 3.92 -9.65 -5.97
CA GLY A 147 2.49 -9.94 -6.15
C GLY A 147 2.11 -10.21 -7.61
N LYS A 148 2.77 -9.57 -8.58
CA LYS A 148 2.57 -9.83 -10.02
C LYS A 148 2.96 -11.27 -10.42
N ASP A 149 3.83 -11.91 -9.66
CA ASP A 149 4.31 -13.28 -9.88
C ASP A 149 3.49 -14.29 -9.06
N GLY A 150 2.34 -13.88 -8.49
CA GLY A 150 1.41 -14.74 -7.76
C GLY A 150 1.72 -14.91 -6.27
N SER A 151 2.75 -14.25 -5.72
CA SER A 151 3.05 -14.35 -4.29
C SER A 151 1.92 -13.75 -3.44
N VAL A 152 1.38 -14.55 -2.55
CA VAL A 152 0.37 -14.13 -1.57
C VAL A 152 1.04 -13.24 -0.51
N PRO A 153 0.43 -12.11 -0.12
CA PRO A 153 0.96 -11.28 0.94
C PRO A 153 0.81 -11.95 2.31
N ILE A 154 1.79 -11.78 3.21
CA ILE A 154 1.66 -12.14 4.62
C ILE A 154 0.86 -11.11 5.41
N SER A 155 0.77 -9.90 4.89
CA SER A 155 0.00 -8.83 5.52
C SER A 155 -0.76 -7.97 4.52
N ILE A 156 -1.93 -7.51 4.94
CA ILE A 156 -2.71 -6.50 4.25
C ILE A 156 -3.06 -5.34 5.18
N ILE A 157 -3.30 -4.19 4.58
CA ILE A 157 -3.84 -3.01 5.24
C ILE A 157 -5.36 -3.01 5.07
N VAL A 158 -6.09 -2.69 6.14
CA VAL A 158 -7.54 -2.49 6.14
C VAL A 158 -7.83 -1.14 6.78
N ASP A 159 -8.21 -0.14 5.97
CA ASP A 159 -8.42 1.23 6.43
C ASP A 159 -9.86 1.70 6.15
N ASP A 160 -10.54 2.13 7.20
CA ASP A 160 -11.94 2.63 7.14
C ASP A 160 -12.03 4.11 6.73
N LYS A 161 -10.92 4.78 6.49
CA LYS A 161 -10.86 6.22 6.19
C LYS A 161 -10.20 6.53 4.86
N ALA A 162 -8.90 6.24 4.70
CA ALA A 162 -8.14 6.51 3.49
C ALA A 162 -6.88 5.63 3.44
N LEU A 163 -6.34 5.37 2.24
CA LEU A 163 -5.04 4.72 2.12
C LEU A 163 -3.93 5.60 2.73
N PRO A 164 -2.90 5.01 3.34
CA PRO A 164 -1.81 5.76 4.00
C PRO A 164 -0.96 6.58 3.02
N VAL A 165 -1.02 6.25 1.73
CA VAL A 165 -0.36 7.03 0.67
C VAL A 165 -1.11 8.34 0.34
N ASP A 166 -2.36 8.52 0.80
CA ASP A 166 -3.19 9.70 0.52
C ASP A 166 -3.03 10.76 1.62
N ALA A 167 -1.98 11.57 1.53
CA ALA A 167 -1.71 12.64 2.48
C ALA A 167 -2.80 13.74 2.52
N GLY A 168 -3.59 13.87 1.46
CA GLY A 168 -4.74 14.81 1.42
C GLY A 168 -5.89 14.41 2.37
N ARG A 169 -5.86 13.21 2.94
CA ARG A 169 -6.89 12.66 3.83
C ARG A 169 -6.24 12.05 5.07
N ILE A 170 -6.97 12.11 6.18
CA ILE A 170 -6.55 11.40 7.40
C ILE A 170 -6.81 9.90 7.18
N SER A 171 -5.76 9.08 7.23
CA SER A 171 -5.87 7.60 7.23
C SER A 171 -6.01 7.07 8.65
N ARG A 172 -6.40 5.79 8.78
CA ARG A 172 -6.37 5.11 10.08
C ARG A 172 -4.93 5.05 10.64
N LEU A 173 -3.95 4.82 9.76
CA LEU A 173 -2.54 4.82 10.17
C LEU A 173 -2.13 6.16 10.81
N GLU A 174 -2.53 7.29 10.21
CA GLU A 174 -2.22 8.61 10.78
C GLU A 174 -2.79 8.79 12.19
N LEU A 175 -3.99 8.27 12.45
CA LEU A 175 -4.57 8.28 13.80
C LEU A 175 -3.81 7.36 14.76
N LEU A 176 -3.44 6.16 14.32
CA LEU A 176 -2.65 5.22 15.14
C LEU A 176 -1.28 5.78 15.51
N ILE A 177 -0.62 6.50 14.59
CA ILE A 177 0.67 7.17 14.88
C ILE A 177 0.48 8.25 15.95
N ARG A 178 -0.59 9.04 15.88
CA ARG A 178 -0.92 10.06 16.89
C ARG A 178 -1.23 9.44 18.25
N ASP A 179 -2.01 8.36 18.26
CA ASP A 179 -2.37 7.65 19.46
C ASP A 179 -1.12 7.04 20.14
N ALA A 180 -0.21 6.48 19.33
CA ALA A 180 1.08 5.96 19.81
C ALA A 180 1.96 7.07 20.40
N ALA A 181 2.05 8.24 19.75
CA ALA A 181 2.76 9.41 20.27
C ALA A 181 2.15 9.93 21.58
N GLY A 182 0.82 9.79 21.78
CA GLY A 182 0.09 10.17 22.98
C GLY A 182 0.24 9.20 24.16
N GLY A 183 1.02 8.13 24.02
CA GLY A 183 1.30 7.19 25.10
C GLY A 183 0.61 5.83 25.01
N LEU A 184 -0.12 5.55 23.94
CA LEU A 184 -0.51 4.18 23.59
C LEU A 184 0.74 3.43 23.13
N THR A 185 1.50 3.00 24.08
CA THR A 185 2.85 2.61 23.91
C THR A 185 2.98 1.16 23.55
N HIS A 186 3.99 0.58 23.15
CA HIS A 186 5.20 0.53 23.88
C HIS A 186 6.29 -0.33 23.27
N ASP A 187 7.00 -0.95 24.05
CA ASP A 187 8.13 -1.87 23.99
C ASP A 187 8.15 -2.85 22.79
N VAL A 188 7.03 -3.01 22.07
CA VAL A 188 6.90 -3.90 20.89
C VAL A 188 7.44 -3.24 19.60
N GLY A 189 7.51 -1.92 19.53
CA GLY A 189 8.00 -1.22 18.33
C GLY A 189 9.50 -1.45 18.10
N ALA A 190 10.30 -1.36 19.14
CA ALA A 190 11.74 -1.61 19.07
C ALA A 190 12.05 -3.06 18.64
N PRO A 191 11.50 -4.13 19.26
CA PRO A 191 11.73 -5.50 18.81
C PRO A 191 11.34 -5.74 17.32
N ILE A 192 10.24 -5.15 16.86
CA ILE A 192 9.85 -5.24 15.44
C ILE A 192 10.89 -4.57 14.55
N ARG A 193 11.30 -3.33 14.88
CA ARG A 193 12.32 -2.60 14.12
C ARG A 193 13.64 -3.36 14.09
N GLU A 194 14.10 -3.84 15.22
CA GLU A 194 15.34 -4.59 15.34
C GLU A 194 15.32 -5.87 14.52
N ALA A 195 14.22 -6.63 14.57
CA ALA A 195 14.07 -7.83 13.76
C ALA A 195 14.06 -7.52 12.26
N LEU A 196 13.33 -6.48 11.81
CA LEU A 196 13.32 -6.05 10.41
C LEU A 196 14.74 -5.68 9.92
N VAL A 197 15.50 -4.97 10.74
CA VAL A 197 16.87 -4.53 10.42
C VAL A 197 17.84 -5.71 10.44
N ALA A 198 17.82 -6.52 11.49
CA ALA A 198 18.72 -7.68 11.66
C ALA A 198 18.56 -8.70 10.51
N HIS A 199 17.31 -8.97 10.10
CA HIS A 199 17.02 -9.88 9.00
C HIS A 199 16.97 -9.19 7.64
N LYS A 200 17.35 -7.91 7.54
CA LYS A 200 17.43 -7.13 6.28
C LYS A 200 16.12 -7.12 5.49
N LEU A 201 14.99 -7.18 6.19
CA LEU A 201 13.67 -7.23 5.56
C LEU A 201 13.21 -5.87 5.06
N SER A 202 12.36 -5.90 4.02
CA SER A 202 11.65 -4.79 3.44
C SER A 202 10.28 -5.26 2.92
N LYS A 203 9.57 -4.44 2.16
CA LYS A 203 8.26 -4.85 1.59
C LYS A 203 8.34 -6.11 0.74
N TYR A 204 9.37 -6.22 -0.10
CA TYR A 204 9.64 -7.37 -0.97
C TYR A 204 11.06 -7.87 -0.72
N ASN A 205 11.22 -9.20 -0.63
CA ASN A 205 12.45 -9.82 -0.16
C ASN A 205 13.03 -10.84 -1.16
N ASN A 206 12.78 -10.62 -2.46
CA ASN A 206 13.17 -11.49 -3.57
C ASN A 206 14.55 -11.17 -4.18
N LEU A 207 15.20 -10.12 -3.70
CA LEU A 207 16.49 -9.70 -4.25
C LEU A 207 17.63 -10.06 -3.29
N PRO A 208 18.82 -10.40 -3.83
CA PRO A 208 19.97 -10.77 -3.02
C PRO A 208 20.49 -9.59 -2.18
N HIS A 209 21.14 -9.91 -1.08
CA HIS A 209 21.82 -8.95 -0.20
C HIS A 209 23.28 -8.69 -0.61
N SER A 210 23.63 -8.95 -1.88
CA SER A 210 24.97 -8.65 -2.38
C SER A 210 25.23 -7.14 -2.39
N GLU A 211 26.48 -6.77 -2.22
CA GLU A 211 26.90 -5.38 -2.22
C GLU A 211 26.64 -4.73 -3.58
N PRO A 212 26.04 -3.53 -3.65
CA PRO A 212 25.86 -2.81 -4.92
C PRO A 212 27.20 -2.31 -5.46
N ARG A 213 27.29 -2.21 -6.77
CA ARG A 213 28.49 -1.73 -7.47
C ARG A 213 28.54 -0.22 -7.43
N LEU A 214 29.31 0.31 -6.51
CA LEU A 214 29.56 1.76 -6.41
C LEU A 214 31.07 2.02 -6.35
N GLU A 215 31.50 3.10 -7.00
CA GLU A 215 32.87 3.56 -6.88
C GLU A 215 33.19 3.93 -5.42
N PRO A 216 34.34 3.53 -4.92
CA PRO A 216 34.80 3.93 -3.59
C PRO A 216 34.83 5.47 -3.47
N SER A 217 34.35 5.97 -2.35
CA SER A 217 34.35 7.40 -2.08
C SER A 217 34.44 7.67 -0.58
N THR A 218 35.15 8.71 -0.21
CA THR A 218 35.17 9.25 1.16
C THR A 218 34.17 10.40 1.37
N ARG A 219 33.49 10.82 0.27
CA ARG A 219 32.45 11.86 0.35
C ARG A 219 31.16 11.29 0.92
N HIS A 220 30.42 12.11 1.65
CA HIS A 220 29.04 11.82 2.06
C HIS A 220 28.19 11.39 0.86
N ARG A 221 27.49 10.26 0.96
CA ARG A 221 26.77 9.64 -0.14
C ARG A 221 25.27 9.76 0.08
N ILE A 222 24.61 10.49 -0.83
CA ILE A 222 23.18 10.68 -0.82
C ILE A 222 22.53 9.75 -1.83
N LEU A 223 21.55 8.95 -1.39
CA LEU A 223 20.70 8.15 -2.25
C LEU A 223 19.44 8.94 -2.62
N LEU A 224 19.26 9.25 -3.90
CA LEU A 224 18.00 9.76 -4.43
C LEU A 224 17.15 8.58 -4.93
N VAL A 225 15.94 8.46 -4.43
CA VAL A 225 15.02 7.38 -4.83
C VAL A 225 14.11 7.89 -5.95
N ASP A 226 14.39 7.47 -7.19
CA ASP A 226 13.49 7.73 -8.33
C ASP A 226 12.26 6.81 -8.27
N GLN A 227 11.17 7.26 -8.83
CA GLN A 227 9.92 6.54 -8.94
C GLN A 227 9.46 6.49 -10.40
N VAL A 228 8.61 5.53 -10.71
CA VAL A 228 8.04 5.40 -12.06
C VAL A 228 7.10 6.55 -12.34
N PHE A 229 7.25 7.20 -13.49
CA PHE A 229 6.38 8.32 -13.89
C PHE A 229 4.91 7.91 -13.89
N GLY A 230 4.07 8.72 -13.24
CA GLY A 230 2.65 8.45 -13.05
C GLY A 230 2.35 7.46 -11.91
N ASP A 231 3.31 7.21 -11.03
CA ASP A 231 3.04 6.49 -9.77
C ASP A 231 2.04 7.29 -8.92
N VAL A 232 0.92 6.64 -8.62
CA VAL A 232 -0.19 7.25 -7.85
C VAL A 232 0.27 7.69 -6.45
N SER A 233 1.28 7.03 -5.87
CA SER A 233 1.80 7.41 -4.55
C SER A 233 2.40 8.80 -4.53
N VAL A 234 2.98 9.25 -5.64
CA VAL A 234 3.57 10.60 -5.76
C VAL A 234 2.47 11.67 -5.66
N GLU A 235 1.44 11.57 -6.51
CA GLU A 235 0.31 12.51 -6.50
C GLU A 235 -0.43 12.48 -5.15
N LYS A 236 -0.64 11.30 -4.61
CA LYS A 236 -1.35 11.10 -3.35
C LYS A 236 -0.57 11.60 -2.14
N ALA A 237 0.74 11.51 -2.14
CA ALA A 237 1.60 12.14 -1.15
C ALA A 237 1.74 13.66 -1.36
N LEU A 238 0.98 14.24 -2.29
CA LEU A 238 1.04 15.66 -2.66
C LEU A 238 2.39 16.09 -3.23
N GLY A 239 3.13 15.16 -3.84
CA GLY A 239 4.32 15.40 -4.63
C GLY A 239 4.01 15.57 -6.13
N SER A 240 4.95 16.06 -6.91
CA SER A 240 4.85 16.37 -8.33
C SER A 240 6.15 16.04 -9.06
N PRO A 241 6.20 16.15 -10.38
CA PRO A 241 7.47 16.12 -11.10
C PRO A 241 8.46 17.17 -10.59
N THR A 242 8.00 18.37 -10.21
CA THR A 242 8.83 19.43 -9.63
C THR A 242 9.49 19.01 -8.31
N SER A 243 8.85 18.14 -7.51
CA SER A 243 9.45 17.60 -6.29
C SER A 243 10.73 16.81 -6.59
N PHE A 244 10.75 16.04 -7.70
CA PHE A 244 11.94 15.31 -8.15
C PHE A 244 13.02 16.22 -8.71
N ASP A 245 12.63 17.27 -9.46
CA ASP A 245 13.58 18.25 -9.97
C ASP A 245 14.27 19.00 -8.83
N ARG A 246 13.52 19.48 -7.83
CA ARG A 246 14.07 20.12 -6.63
C ARG A 246 14.98 19.17 -5.85
N MET A 247 14.58 17.93 -5.65
CA MET A 247 15.38 16.92 -4.96
C MET A 247 16.73 16.73 -5.65
N LEU A 248 16.76 16.65 -6.97
CA LEU A 248 17.98 16.50 -7.76
C LEU A 248 18.84 17.79 -7.71
N ASP A 249 18.24 18.97 -7.84
CA ASP A 249 18.94 20.25 -7.79
C ASP A 249 19.57 20.50 -6.42
N ASP A 250 18.84 20.25 -5.33
CA ASP A 250 19.35 20.37 -3.96
C ASP A 250 20.53 19.39 -3.72
N ALA A 251 20.42 18.16 -4.26
CA ALA A 251 21.50 17.19 -4.15
C ALA A 251 22.75 17.61 -4.92
N LEU A 252 22.59 18.16 -6.13
CA LEU A 252 23.71 18.70 -6.91
C LEU A 252 24.42 19.85 -6.18
N ALA A 253 23.67 20.69 -5.48
CA ALA A 253 24.20 21.80 -4.71
C ALA A 253 24.91 21.37 -3.40
N SER A 254 24.67 20.15 -2.90
CA SER A 254 25.20 19.66 -1.61
C SER A 254 26.70 19.33 -1.63
N GLY A 255 27.30 19.09 -2.79
CA GLY A 255 28.67 18.62 -2.93
C GLY A 255 28.90 17.15 -2.56
N ALA A 256 27.84 16.41 -2.22
CA ALA A 256 27.91 14.99 -1.89
C ALA A 256 28.15 14.11 -3.12
N GLN A 257 28.42 12.82 -2.91
CA GLN A 257 28.32 11.81 -3.97
C GLN A 257 26.86 11.44 -4.15
N ILE A 258 26.34 11.64 -5.36
CA ILE A 258 24.94 11.40 -5.66
C ILE A 258 24.76 10.04 -6.31
N VAL A 259 23.92 9.22 -5.71
CA VAL A 259 23.48 7.92 -6.25
C VAL A 259 21.98 7.98 -6.49
N VAL A 260 21.54 7.72 -7.72
CA VAL A 260 20.11 7.67 -8.05
C VAL A 260 19.67 6.22 -8.18
N ARG A 261 18.81 5.76 -7.26
CA ARG A 261 18.17 4.44 -7.37
C ARG A 261 17.06 4.51 -8.40
N THR A 262 17.26 3.84 -9.51
CA THR A 262 16.27 3.77 -10.59
C THR A 262 15.46 2.49 -10.51
N HIS A 263 14.16 2.58 -10.78
CA HIS A 263 13.28 1.42 -10.80
C HIS A 263 13.69 0.45 -11.92
N PRO A 264 13.68 -0.88 -11.69
CA PRO A 264 14.09 -1.87 -12.70
C PRO A 264 13.35 -1.75 -14.05
N ASP A 265 12.05 -1.44 -14.04
CA ASP A 265 11.27 -1.24 -15.26
C ASP A 265 11.69 -0.01 -16.07
N VAL A 266 12.29 1.00 -15.40
CA VAL A 266 12.82 2.19 -16.06
C VAL A 266 14.15 1.86 -16.76
N ILE A 267 15.01 1.09 -16.08
CA ILE A 267 16.28 0.61 -16.66
C ILE A 267 16.01 -0.28 -17.88
N ALA A 268 15.01 -1.16 -17.79
CA ALA A 268 14.61 -2.03 -18.91
C ALA A 268 13.95 -1.26 -20.08
N GLY A 269 13.74 0.06 -19.95
CA GLY A 269 13.08 0.87 -20.98
C GLY A 269 11.57 0.66 -21.12
N HIS A 270 10.96 -0.13 -20.23
CA HIS A 270 9.52 -0.40 -20.26
C HIS A 270 8.70 0.78 -19.73
N ARG A 271 9.28 1.61 -18.85
CA ARG A 271 8.65 2.77 -18.22
C ARG A 271 9.62 3.93 -18.11
N LYS A 272 9.10 5.14 -17.86
CA LYS A 272 9.94 6.34 -17.57
C LYS A 272 10.03 6.53 -16.07
N GLY A 273 11.20 6.98 -15.59
CA GLY A 273 11.37 7.55 -14.24
C GLY A 273 11.03 9.04 -14.24
N TYR A 274 10.93 9.63 -13.07
CA TYR A 274 10.78 11.08 -12.95
C TYR A 274 12.10 11.80 -13.18
N MET A 275 13.22 11.28 -12.66
CA MET A 275 14.53 11.97 -12.75
C MET A 275 15.60 11.19 -13.52
N THR A 276 15.42 9.89 -13.77
CA THR A 276 16.47 9.03 -14.36
C THR A 276 17.06 9.61 -15.66
N GLU A 277 16.22 10.11 -16.56
CA GLU A 277 16.70 10.67 -17.84
C GLU A 277 17.56 11.92 -17.63
N ARG A 278 17.17 12.82 -16.73
CA ARG A 278 17.96 14.01 -16.40
C ARG A 278 19.25 13.62 -15.67
N ALA A 279 19.17 12.76 -14.70
CA ALA A 279 20.29 12.29 -13.90
C ALA A 279 21.37 11.58 -14.74
N SER A 280 20.98 10.81 -15.75
CA SER A 280 21.91 10.10 -16.63
C SER A 280 22.82 11.01 -17.47
N LYS A 281 22.44 12.27 -17.64
CA LYS A 281 23.18 13.29 -18.41
C LYS A 281 24.10 14.16 -17.55
N LEU A 282 24.07 13.99 -16.22
CA LEU A 282 24.79 14.83 -15.29
C LEU A 282 26.12 14.19 -14.88
N PRO A 283 27.25 14.89 -15.00
CA PRO A 283 28.52 14.38 -14.52
C PRO A 283 28.51 14.24 -12.99
N GLY A 284 29.13 13.18 -12.48
CA GLY A 284 29.23 12.93 -11.03
C GLY A 284 27.98 12.35 -10.37
N VAL A 285 26.93 12.06 -11.14
CA VAL A 285 25.75 11.33 -10.70
C VAL A 285 25.86 9.87 -11.11
N THR A 286 25.74 8.95 -10.16
CA THR A 286 25.75 7.50 -10.41
C THR A 286 24.33 6.95 -10.48
N LEU A 287 23.96 6.30 -11.59
CA LEU A 287 22.70 5.57 -11.66
C LEU A 287 22.91 4.17 -11.10
N MET A 288 22.18 3.82 -10.05
CA MET A 288 22.17 2.48 -9.45
C MET A 288 21.03 1.68 -10.04
N ALA A 289 21.41 0.65 -10.81
CA ALA A 289 20.50 -0.27 -11.49
C ALA A 289 20.60 -1.71 -10.95
N ASP A 290 21.45 -1.95 -9.97
CA ASP A 290 21.73 -3.28 -9.44
C ASP A 290 20.45 -3.94 -8.90
N LYS A 291 20.26 -5.21 -9.22
CA LYS A 291 19.17 -6.03 -8.71
C LYS A 291 19.54 -6.58 -7.33
N VAL A 292 19.66 -5.68 -6.37
CA VAL A 292 19.99 -6.00 -4.98
C VAL A 292 18.90 -5.48 -4.04
N SER A 293 18.85 -6.02 -2.83
CA SER A 293 17.81 -5.66 -1.85
C SER A 293 17.91 -4.20 -1.40
N ALA A 294 16.81 -3.64 -0.91
CA ALA A 294 16.80 -2.30 -0.30
C ALA A 294 17.82 -2.22 0.85
N ALA A 295 17.91 -3.25 1.68
CA ALA A 295 18.86 -3.31 2.80
C ALA A 295 20.31 -3.21 2.34
N ALA A 296 20.69 -3.88 1.24
CA ALA A 296 22.05 -3.82 0.71
C ALA A 296 22.40 -2.41 0.19
N ILE A 297 21.46 -1.75 -0.44
CA ILE A 297 21.63 -0.36 -0.91
C ILE A 297 21.79 0.60 0.26
N LEU A 298 20.91 0.47 1.26
CA LEU A 298 20.89 1.33 2.45
C LEU A 298 22.14 1.14 3.34
N ALA A 299 22.85 0.02 3.20
CA ALA A 299 24.10 -0.23 3.93
C ALA A 299 25.31 0.54 3.38
N VAL A 300 25.23 1.10 2.18
CA VAL A 300 26.36 1.76 1.49
C VAL A 300 26.13 3.23 1.22
N VAL A 301 25.11 3.84 1.85
CA VAL A 301 24.77 5.27 1.72
C VAL A 301 24.62 5.89 3.10
N ASP A 302 24.82 7.20 3.18
CA ASP A 302 24.82 7.93 4.44
C ASP A 302 23.49 8.66 4.68
N GLU A 303 22.72 8.95 3.60
CA GLU A 303 21.46 9.69 3.67
C GLU A 303 20.55 9.27 2.51
N VAL A 304 19.22 9.34 2.70
CA VAL A 304 18.23 8.99 1.67
C VAL A 304 17.27 10.15 1.44
N TRP A 305 17.14 10.56 0.17
CA TRP A 305 16.18 11.57 -0.26
C TRP A 305 15.12 10.95 -1.16
N THR A 306 13.88 11.28 -0.90
CA THR A 306 12.75 10.67 -1.61
C THR A 306 11.56 11.62 -1.73
N VAL A 307 10.68 11.34 -2.69
CA VAL A 307 9.38 12.02 -2.78
C VAL A 307 8.34 11.26 -1.95
N SER A 308 8.08 9.99 -2.26
CA SER A 308 7.05 9.22 -1.55
C SER A 308 7.34 7.71 -1.43
N SER A 309 8.57 7.31 -1.76
CA SER A 309 8.94 5.89 -1.75
C SER A 309 8.96 5.30 -0.34
N GLN A 310 8.48 4.06 -0.20
CA GLN A 310 8.62 3.31 1.05
C GLN A 310 10.10 3.09 1.44
N MET A 311 11.03 3.17 0.49
CA MET A 311 12.47 3.06 0.79
C MET A 311 12.96 4.13 1.78
N GLY A 312 12.31 5.31 1.84
CA GLY A 312 12.57 6.30 2.88
C GLY A 312 12.19 5.78 4.28
N PHE A 313 11.09 5.04 4.40
CA PHE A 313 10.74 4.39 5.66
C PHE A 313 11.72 3.27 6.02
N ASP A 314 12.11 2.45 5.04
CA ASP A 314 13.13 1.41 5.24
C ASP A 314 14.49 2.01 5.69
N ALA A 315 14.81 3.22 5.25
CA ALA A 315 15.99 3.98 5.68
C ALA A 315 15.86 4.47 7.14
N LEU A 316 14.72 5.07 7.50
CA LEU A 316 14.45 5.50 8.88
C LEU A 316 14.57 4.33 9.87
N LEU A 317 14.02 3.16 9.54
CA LEU A 317 14.13 1.96 10.39
C LEU A 317 15.58 1.57 10.68
N ARG A 318 16.49 1.90 9.76
CA ARG A 318 17.95 1.62 9.86
C ARG A 318 18.75 2.78 10.46
N GLY A 319 18.07 3.83 10.91
CA GLY A 319 18.71 4.99 11.53
C GLY A 319 19.37 5.95 10.54
N LEU A 320 19.11 5.82 9.24
CA LEU A 320 19.62 6.77 8.24
C LEU A 320 18.80 8.06 8.26
N PRO A 321 19.43 9.24 8.12
CA PRO A 321 18.74 10.48 7.83
C PRO A 321 17.91 10.37 6.56
N VAL A 322 16.69 10.91 6.61
CA VAL A 322 15.77 10.90 5.46
C VAL A 322 15.23 12.28 5.18
N ARG A 323 15.35 12.72 3.93
CA ARG A 323 14.73 13.96 3.43
C ARG A 323 13.57 13.64 2.50
N CYS A 324 12.42 14.30 2.74
CA CYS A 324 11.19 14.09 1.99
C CYS A 324 10.79 15.33 1.19
N TYR A 325 10.53 15.15 -0.12
CA TYR A 325 10.06 16.22 -1.02
C TYR A 325 8.54 16.17 -1.29
N ALA A 326 7.83 15.33 -0.56
CA ALA A 326 6.38 15.26 -0.45
C ALA A 326 6.01 14.76 0.95
N THR A 327 4.75 14.38 1.17
CA THR A 327 4.26 13.96 2.49
C THR A 327 3.88 12.46 2.49
N PRO A 328 4.82 11.50 2.36
CA PRO A 328 4.54 10.10 2.61
C PRO A 328 4.07 9.88 4.05
N PHE A 329 3.55 8.69 4.38
CA PHE A 329 2.94 8.46 5.70
C PHE A 329 3.90 8.66 6.89
N TYR A 330 5.19 8.52 6.66
CA TYR A 330 6.25 8.67 7.67
C TYR A 330 6.83 10.10 7.77
N ALA A 331 6.45 11.03 6.88
CA ALA A 331 6.86 12.43 6.91
C ALA A 331 5.90 13.30 7.76
N GLY A 332 6.40 14.41 8.28
CA GLY A 332 5.64 15.38 9.07
C GLY A 332 5.60 15.08 10.57
N TRP A 333 6.37 14.11 11.04
CA TRP A 333 6.37 13.68 12.45
C TRP A 333 7.61 14.15 13.25
N GLY A 334 8.50 14.89 12.61
CA GLY A 334 9.79 15.31 13.20
C GLY A 334 10.88 14.23 13.12
N LEU A 335 10.65 13.14 12.36
CA LEU A 335 11.60 12.06 12.12
C LEU A 335 12.34 12.21 10.79
N THR A 336 11.89 13.11 9.94
CA THR A 336 12.42 13.39 8.59
C THR A 336 12.70 14.89 8.43
N ASP A 337 13.61 15.23 7.50
CA ASP A 337 13.82 16.60 7.00
C ASP A 337 12.86 16.83 5.82
N ASP A 338 11.82 17.65 6.02
CA ASP A 338 10.67 17.72 5.12
C ASP A 338 10.69 19.00 4.26
N HIS A 339 10.90 18.84 2.97
CA HIS A 339 10.94 19.90 1.94
C HIS A 339 9.68 19.88 1.07
N VAL A 340 8.51 19.99 1.68
CA VAL A 340 7.22 19.82 1.01
C VAL A 340 6.84 21.04 0.16
N GLU A 341 6.05 20.82 -0.91
CA GLU A 341 5.45 21.87 -1.72
C GLU A 341 4.29 22.56 -0.98
N ASP A 342 3.91 23.79 -1.39
CA ASP A 342 2.83 24.58 -0.77
C ASP A 342 1.53 23.81 -0.65
N ARG A 343 1.16 23.02 -1.64
CA ARG A 343 -0.04 22.17 -1.62
C ARG A 343 -0.03 21.07 -0.54
N ALA A 344 1.13 20.73 -0.02
CA ALA A 344 1.32 19.73 1.03
C ALA A 344 1.36 20.34 2.45
N GLN A 345 1.49 21.67 2.56
CA GLN A 345 1.65 22.36 3.85
C GLN A 345 0.56 22.01 4.89
N LEU A 346 -0.71 21.97 4.47
CA LEU A 346 -1.81 21.61 5.38
C LEU A 346 -1.72 20.16 5.88
N ALA A 347 -1.35 19.23 4.99
CA ALA A 347 -1.19 17.82 5.35
C ALA A 347 0.00 17.63 6.29
N HIS A 348 1.10 18.31 6.01
CA HIS A 348 2.30 18.30 6.83
C HIS A 348 2.02 18.92 8.21
N ALA A 349 1.49 20.14 8.28
CA ALA A 349 1.16 20.84 9.53
C ALA A 349 0.18 20.04 10.41
N ARG A 350 -0.71 19.25 9.82
CA ARG A 350 -1.61 18.38 10.56
C ARG A 350 -0.87 17.29 11.36
N ARG A 351 0.30 16.87 10.91
CA ARG A 351 1.12 15.81 11.53
C ARG A 351 2.12 16.37 12.54
N THR A 352 2.67 17.56 12.31
CA THR A 352 3.69 18.19 13.17
C THR A 352 3.24 18.50 14.59
N ILE A 353 1.95 18.32 14.91
CA ILE A 353 1.43 18.45 16.28
C ILE A 353 1.70 17.21 17.15
N ALA A 354 2.11 16.09 16.53
CA ALA A 354 2.46 14.86 17.23
C ALA A 354 3.92 14.52 16.95
N HIS A 355 4.62 14.02 17.97
CA HIS A 355 6.05 13.71 17.90
C HIS A 355 6.30 12.27 18.34
N PRO A 356 5.92 11.27 17.54
CA PRO A 356 6.21 9.88 17.83
C PRO A 356 7.72 9.64 17.80
N THR A 357 8.20 8.73 18.64
CA THR A 357 9.51 8.13 18.43
C THR A 357 9.49 7.21 17.20
N LEU A 358 10.66 6.84 16.69
CA LEU A 358 10.75 5.89 15.60
C LEU A 358 10.11 4.53 15.96
N ASP A 359 10.26 4.09 17.21
CA ASP A 359 9.67 2.83 17.69
C ASP A 359 8.15 2.93 17.80
N GLN A 360 7.61 4.07 18.20
CA GLN A 360 6.15 4.32 18.17
C GLN A 360 5.60 4.34 16.75
N LEU A 361 6.30 4.99 15.80
CA LEU A 361 5.94 4.94 14.38
C LEU A 361 5.99 3.51 13.84
N THR A 362 7.04 2.74 14.20
CA THR A 362 7.18 1.32 13.82
C THR A 362 6.04 0.48 14.38
N PHE A 363 5.70 0.66 15.65
CA PHE A 363 4.58 -0.04 16.28
C PHE A 363 3.24 0.27 15.59
N ALA A 364 2.97 1.54 15.30
CA ALA A 364 1.77 1.91 14.55
C ALA A 364 1.73 1.25 13.17
N ALA A 365 2.84 1.29 12.40
CA ALA A 365 2.90 0.84 11.02
C ALA A 365 2.95 -0.68 10.86
N PHE A 366 3.62 -1.41 11.74
CA PHE A 366 3.78 -2.86 11.65
C PHE A 366 3.02 -3.63 12.74
N GLY A 367 2.85 -3.06 13.93
CA GLY A 367 2.17 -3.72 15.04
C GLY A 367 0.65 -3.57 14.98
N LEU A 368 0.17 -2.34 14.86
CA LEU A 368 -1.25 -2.04 14.98
C LEU A 368 -2.03 -2.04 13.66
N TYR A 369 -1.43 -1.57 12.59
CA TYR A 369 -2.16 -1.25 11.36
C TYR A 369 -2.43 -2.45 10.44
N PRO A 370 -1.43 -3.31 10.07
CA PRO A 370 -1.67 -4.45 9.19
C PRO A 370 -2.35 -5.62 9.89
N VAL A 371 -3.03 -6.45 9.10
CA VAL A 371 -3.45 -7.79 9.49
C VAL A 371 -2.47 -8.78 8.89
N TYR A 372 -1.95 -9.69 9.71
CA TYR A 372 -1.02 -10.73 9.30
C TYR A 372 -1.70 -12.09 9.25
N ARG A 373 -1.41 -12.84 8.17
CA ARG A 373 -1.86 -14.22 8.01
C ARG A 373 -0.78 -15.06 7.36
N HIS A 374 -0.64 -16.27 7.86
CA HIS A 374 0.24 -17.26 7.25
C HIS A 374 -0.24 -17.59 5.82
N PRO A 375 0.57 -17.41 4.76
CA PRO A 375 0.08 -17.47 3.37
C PRO A 375 -0.38 -18.86 2.91
N LYS A 376 -0.07 -19.93 3.65
CA LYS A 376 -0.41 -21.32 3.32
C LYS A 376 -1.51 -21.89 4.23
N THR A 377 -1.44 -21.62 5.54
CA THR A 377 -2.41 -22.16 6.53
C THR A 377 -3.54 -21.18 6.86
N TRP A 378 -3.37 -19.91 6.56
CA TRP A 378 -4.27 -18.79 6.87
C TRP A 378 -4.46 -18.52 8.36
N GLU A 379 -3.64 -19.12 9.21
CA GLU A 379 -3.58 -18.78 10.61
C GLU A 379 -3.21 -17.31 10.82
N MET A 380 -3.76 -16.73 11.88
CA MET A 380 -3.42 -15.37 12.30
C MET A 380 -1.99 -15.35 12.84
N LEU A 381 -1.21 -14.37 12.48
CA LEU A 381 0.14 -14.18 12.96
C LEU A 381 0.26 -12.85 13.71
N GLU A 382 1.06 -12.85 14.77
CA GLU A 382 1.56 -11.61 15.35
C GLU A 382 2.73 -11.06 14.49
N PRO A 383 3.06 -9.76 14.57
CA PRO A 383 4.08 -9.15 13.71
C PRO A 383 5.43 -9.86 13.72
N LEU A 384 5.93 -10.28 14.88
CA LEU A 384 7.20 -11.00 15.00
C LEU A 384 7.12 -12.39 14.38
N GLN A 385 6.02 -13.12 14.57
CA GLN A 385 5.80 -14.42 13.91
C GLN A 385 5.77 -14.29 12.37
N ALA A 386 5.22 -13.19 11.85
CA ALA A 386 5.25 -12.91 10.42
C ALA A 386 6.66 -12.63 9.92
N ILE A 387 7.50 -11.97 10.71
CA ILE A 387 8.92 -11.77 10.41
C ILE A 387 9.64 -13.12 10.39
N ASP A 388 9.48 -13.97 11.41
CA ASP A 388 10.10 -15.29 11.52
C ASP A 388 9.73 -16.15 10.30
N TYR A 389 8.44 -16.19 9.94
CA TYR A 389 7.98 -16.90 8.75
C TYR A 389 8.71 -16.43 7.48
N LEU A 390 8.85 -15.11 7.27
CA LEU A 390 9.54 -14.59 6.07
C LEU A 390 11.02 -14.95 6.06
N VAL A 391 11.68 -14.94 7.21
CA VAL A 391 13.08 -15.35 7.34
C VAL A 391 13.25 -16.82 6.93
N GLU A 392 12.39 -17.71 7.41
CA GLU A 392 12.39 -19.13 7.05
C GLU A 392 12.08 -19.36 5.56
N GLU A 393 11.12 -18.63 4.99
CA GLU A 393 10.75 -18.74 3.57
C GLU A 393 11.87 -18.23 2.66
N ILE A 394 12.59 -17.16 3.03
CA ILE A 394 13.77 -16.66 2.32
C ILE A 394 14.87 -17.73 2.33
N ALA A 395 15.19 -18.29 3.50
CA ALA A 395 16.21 -19.31 3.64
C ALA A 395 15.88 -20.58 2.83
N THR A 396 14.60 -20.95 2.78
CA THR A 396 14.13 -22.09 1.98
C THR A 396 14.23 -21.81 0.48
N THR A 397 13.84 -20.61 0.05
CA THR A 397 13.92 -20.19 -1.36
C THR A 397 15.37 -20.18 -1.85
N GLN A 398 16.30 -19.70 -1.02
CA GLN A 398 17.73 -19.66 -1.35
C GLN A 398 18.38 -21.06 -1.43
N ARG A 399 17.88 -22.02 -0.64
CA ARG A 399 18.36 -23.41 -0.72
C ARG A 399 17.89 -24.15 -1.98
N ASN A 400 16.77 -23.71 -2.56
CA ASN A 400 16.16 -24.35 -3.73
C ASN A 400 16.52 -23.65 -5.06
N ALA A 401 17.26 -22.55 -5.03
CA ALA A 401 17.73 -21.79 -6.20
C ALA A 401 19.16 -22.18 -6.58
#